data_99072a10fc7d0383093c037100dc1f56
#
_entry.id   99072a10fc7d0383093c037100dc1f56
#
_cell.length_a   1.000
_cell.length_b   1.000
_cell.length_c   1.000
_cell.angle_alpha   90.00
_cell.angle_beta   90.00
_cell.angle_gamma   90.00
#
_symmetry.space_group_name_H-M   'P 1'
#
loop_
_entity.id
_entity.type
_entity.pdbx_description
1 polymer ?
#
loop_
_entity_poly.entity_id
_entity_poly.type
_entity_poly.pdbx_seq_one_letter_code
_entity_poly.pdbx_strand_id
1 'polypeptide(L)'
;FDPVSEQFRTFDHPDRVKYPHTLRFDASGDIWYTASMTNHVARFDPDAESFEVFALPTRNWSQWLMARAMGPIIWAANAFKVKGQSVVADPEVNPVPYGIDVAPDGRVWFSQFNNSRLGVITPATGAIEMIDTPFPAPRRFRIDSQGVLWVPSYFEGKFFRFDPASREFREYRLPTGAGDMVYALAIDRRDDTVWLCGTNSDTLIHFDPRTERFSTYLLPSRV
;
A
#
# COMPACT_ATOMS: atom_id res chain seq x y z
N PHE A 1 -9.52 -18.04 -7.33
CA PHE A 1 -10.64 -18.88 -6.90
C PHE A 1 -11.88 -18.53 -7.71
N ASP A 2 -12.47 -19.52 -8.33
CA ASP A 2 -13.75 -19.40 -9.03
C ASP A 2 -14.88 -19.84 -8.07
N PRO A 3 -15.77 -18.96 -7.66
CA PRO A 3 -16.84 -19.29 -6.71
C PRO A 3 -17.95 -20.17 -7.30
N VAL A 4 -18.01 -20.33 -8.63
CA VAL A 4 -19.00 -21.19 -9.29
C VAL A 4 -18.53 -22.64 -9.34
N SER A 5 -17.28 -22.86 -9.75
CA SER A 5 -16.67 -24.20 -9.81
C SER A 5 -15.99 -24.62 -8.51
N GLU A 6 -15.85 -23.71 -7.53
CA GLU A 6 -15.12 -23.88 -6.27
C GLU A 6 -13.65 -24.32 -6.47
N GLN A 7 -13.05 -23.95 -7.60
CA GLN A 7 -11.67 -24.34 -7.92
C GLN A 7 -10.70 -23.18 -7.79
N PHE A 8 -9.47 -23.52 -7.38
CA PHE A 8 -8.34 -22.61 -7.41
C PHE A 8 -7.54 -22.79 -8.70
N ARG A 9 -7.15 -21.67 -9.27
CA ARG A 9 -6.15 -21.60 -10.33
C ARG A 9 -4.96 -20.81 -9.81
N THR A 10 -3.76 -21.37 -9.97
CA THR A 10 -2.52 -20.77 -9.51
C THR A 10 -1.69 -20.28 -10.69
N PHE A 11 -1.00 -19.15 -10.50
CA PHE A 11 -0.10 -18.57 -11.48
C PHE A 11 1.25 -18.35 -10.81
N ASP A 12 2.32 -18.79 -11.47
CA ASP A 12 3.68 -18.64 -10.93
C ASP A 12 4.17 -17.20 -11.11
N HIS A 13 4.54 -16.58 -10.01
CA HIS A 13 5.14 -15.25 -10.03
C HIS A 13 6.52 -15.26 -10.69
N PRO A 14 6.92 -14.19 -11.39
CA PRO A 14 8.31 -14.00 -11.80
C PRO A 14 9.27 -14.08 -10.61
N ASP A 15 10.42 -14.73 -10.79
CA ASP A 15 11.39 -15.00 -9.71
C ASP A 15 11.84 -13.75 -8.94
N ARG A 16 11.84 -12.60 -9.60
CA ARG A 16 12.20 -11.30 -9.00
C ARG A 16 11.11 -10.68 -8.12
N VAL A 17 9.90 -11.25 -8.07
CA VAL A 17 8.77 -10.75 -7.28
C VAL A 17 8.58 -11.65 -6.07
N LYS A 18 8.81 -11.11 -4.87
CA LYS A 18 8.66 -11.88 -3.63
C LYS A 18 7.83 -11.09 -2.61
N TYR A 19 7.00 -11.82 -1.87
CA TYR A 19 6.08 -11.30 -0.86
C TYR A 19 5.05 -10.30 -1.42
N PRO A 20 4.13 -10.76 -2.30
CA PRO A 20 2.97 -9.94 -2.68
C PRO A 20 2.21 -9.55 -1.42
N HIS A 21 1.86 -8.25 -1.31
CA HIS A 21 1.32 -7.72 -0.07
C HIS A 21 -0.10 -7.15 -0.24
N THR A 22 -0.25 -6.08 -1.00
CA THR A 22 -1.54 -5.43 -1.23
C THR A 22 -1.84 -5.46 -2.73
N LEU A 23 -3.06 -5.81 -3.09
CA LEU A 23 -3.49 -5.85 -4.49
C LEU A 23 -4.71 -4.97 -4.75
N ARG A 24 -4.86 -4.54 -6.01
CA ARG A 24 -6.01 -3.80 -6.56
C ARG A 24 -6.26 -4.19 -7.99
N PHE A 25 -7.52 -4.13 -8.38
CA PHE A 25 -7.91 -4.24 -9.79
C PHE A 25 -7.93 -2.85 -10.41
N ASP A 26 -7.51 -2.76 -11.66
CA ASP A 26 -7.79 -1.59 -12.49
C ASP A 26 -9.11 -1.75 -13.28
N ALA A 27 -9.42 -0.76 -14.11
CA ALA A 27 -10.66 -0.75 -14.88
C ALA A 27 -10.71 -1.82 -15.99
N SER A 28 -9.57 -2.34 -16.42
CA SER A 28 -9.47 -3.46 -17.39
C SER A 28 -9.58 -4.84 -16.73
N GLY A 29 -9.52 -4.90 -15.42
CA GLY A 29 -9.54 -6.16 -14.67
C GLY A 29 -8.15 -6.70 -14.35
N ASP A 30 -7.09 -5.99 -14.72
CA ASP A 30 -5.73 -6.37 -14.37
C ASP A 30 -5.47 -6.19 -12.87
N ILE A 31 -4.62 -7.03 -12.34
CA ILE A 31 -4.29 -7.06 -10.92
C ILE A 31 -2.95 -6.39 -10.68
N TRP A 32 -2.98 -5.25 -10.01
CA TRP A 32 -1.79 -4.54 -9.56
C TRP A 32 -1.49 -4.87 -8.12
N TYR A 33 -0.22 -5.18 -7.79
CA TYR A 33 0.15 -5.51 -6.42
C TYR A 33 1.58 -5.10 -6.08
N THR A 34 1.80 -4.86 -4.78
CA THR A 34 3.12 -4.56 -4.22
C THR A 34 3.86 -5.85 -3.86
N ALA A 35 5.18 -5.91 -4.15
CA ALA A 35 6.08 -6.96 -3.69
C ALA A 35 7.04 -6.38 -2.65
N SER A 36 6.65 -6.52 -1.37
CA SER A 36 7.21 -5.75 -0.26
C SER A 36 8.68 -6.05 0.04
N MET A 37 9.17 -7.26 -0.24
CA MET A 37 10.54 -7.64 0.07
C MET A 37 11.53 -7.34 -1.06
N THR A 38 11.06 -7.22 -2.29
CA THR A 38 11.92 -7.04 -3.46
C THR A 38 11.83 -5.65 -4.09
N ASN A 39 11.07 -4.75 -3.46
CA ASN A 39 10.86 -3.37 -3.92
C ASN A 39 10.33 -3.27 -5.36
N HIS A 40 9.27 -4.02 -5.65
CA HIS A 40 8.59 -3.99 -6.93
C HIS A 40 7.09 -3.70 -6.79
N VAL A 41 6.50 -3.18 -7.84
CA VAL A 41 5.08 -3.31 -8.16
C VAL A 41 4.97 -4.25 -9.35
N ALA A 42 3.97 -5.09 -9.37
CA ALA A 42 3.69 -5.95 -10.51
C ALA A 42 2.23 -5.80 -10.95
N ARG A 43 2.02 -5.98 -12.25
CA ARG A 43 0.73 -6.09 -12.91
C ARG A 43 0.58 -7.51 -13.43
N PHE A 44 -0.55 -8.12 -13.21
CA PHE A 44 -0.93 -9.39 -13.77
C PHE A 44 -2.16 -9.20 -14.65
N ASP A 45 -2.05 -9.58 -15.89
CA ASP A 45 -3.16 -9.66 -16.84
C ASP A 45 -3.71 -11.09 -16.79
N PRO A 46 -4.93 -11.30 -16.26
CA PRO A 46 -5.49 -12.63 -16.12
C PRO A 46 -5.94 -13.26 -17.44
N ASP A 47 -6.20 -12.47 -18.48
CA ASP A 47 -6.62 -12.96 -19.80
C ASP A 47 -5.41 -13.44 -20.61
N ALA A 48 -4.32 -12.67 -20.58
CA ALA A 48 -3.06 -13.03 -21.24
C ALA A 48 -2.17 -13.93 -20.36
N GLU A 49 -2.50 -14.14 -19.09
CA GLU A 49 -1.71 -14.86 -18.07
C GLU A 49 -0.26 -14.36 -17.97
N SER A 50 -0.10 -13.07 -18.12
CA SER A 50 1.21 -12.43 -18.22
C SER A 50 1.47 -11.45 -17.09
N PHE A 51 2.76 -11.29 -16.74
CA PHE A 51 3.22 -10.38 -15.71
C PHE A 51 4.07 -9.27 -16.27
N GLU A 52 3.79 -8.05 -15.85
CA GLU A 52 4.67 -6.90 -16.02
C GLU A 52 5.21 -6.49 -14.65
N VAL A 53 6.51 -6.16 -14.55
CA VAL A 53 7.15 -5.89 -13.26
C VAL A 53 7.93 -4.58 -13.30
N PHE A 54 7.58 -3.68 -12.38
CA PHE A 54 8.14 -2.36 -12.20
C PHE A 54 9.11 -2.35 -11.02
N ALA A 55 10.41 -2.19 -11.28
CA ALA A 55 11.39 -1.98 -10.23
C ALA A 55 11.29 -0.56 -9.69
N LEU A 56 11.05 -0.43 -8.38
CA LEU A 56 10.80 0.87 -7.77
C LEU A 56 12.11 1.59 -7.39
N PRO A 57 12.14 2.93 -7.49
CA PRO A 57 13.28 3.73 -7.04
C PRO A 57 13.58 3.53 -5.55
N THR A 58 14.86 3.54 -5.22
CA THR A 58 15.37 3.48 -3.84
C THR A 58 15.98 4.82 -3.43
N ARG A 59 16.17 5.07 -2.13
CA ARG A 59 16.81 6.29 -1.63
C ARG A 59 18.33 6.23 -1.72
N ASN A 60 18.91 5.04 -1.55
CA ASN A 60 20.35 4.86 -1.44
C ASN A 60 20.79 3.53 -2.07
N TRP A 61 22.10 3.35 -2.17
CA TRP A 61 22.69 2.17 -2.80
C TRP A 61 22.48 0.88 -1.98
N SER A 62 22.40 0.97 -0.64
CA SER A 62 22.18 -0.19 0.22
C SER A 62 20.77 -0.77 0.00
N GLN A 63 19.74 0.07 -0.10
CA GLN A 63 18.40 -0.36 -0.50
C GLN A 63 18.38 -0.98 -1.90
N TRP A 64 19.11 -0.38 -2.85
CA TRP A 64 19.21 -0.91 -4.20
C TRP A 64 19.86 -2.29 -4.24
N LEU A 65 20.97 -2.48 -3.49
CA LEU A 65 21.65 -3.76 -3.39
C LEU A 65 20.78 -4.82 -2.71
N MET A 66 20.14 -4.45 -1.59
CA MET A 66 19.28 -5.38 -0.82
C MET A 66 18.06 -5.82 -1.64
N ALA A 67 17.40 -4.90 -2.34
CA ALA A 67 16.25 -5.24 -3.19
C ALA A 67 16.62 -6.30 -4.26
N ARG A 68 17.86 -6.27 -4.78
CA ARG A 68 18.36 -7.29 -5.73
C ARG A 68 18.80 -8.59 -5.06
N ALA A 69 19.39 -8.51 -3.89
CA ALA A 69 19.87 -9.66 -3.14
C ALA A 69 18.74 -10.45 -2.47
N MET A 70 17.60 -9.81 -2.22
CA MET A 70 16.50 -10.41 -1.45
C MET A 70 15.92 -11.67 -2.09
N GLY A 71 15.76 -11.71 -3.41
CA GLY A 71 15.31 -12.91 -4.12
C GLY A 71 16.23 -14.12 -3.88
N PRO A 72 17.54 -14.04 -4.18
CA PRO A 72 18.51 -15.06 -3.84
C PRO A 72 18.58 -15.42 -2.36
N ILE A 73 18.48 -14.43 -1.44
CA ILE A 73 18.47 -14.67 0.01
C ILE A 73 17.26 -15.52 0.42
N ILE A 74 16.07 -15.17 -0.06
CA ILE A 74 14.84 -15.91 0.24
C ILE A 74 14.93 -17.33 -0.34
N TRP A 75 15.44 -17.48 -1.57
CA TRP A 75 15.65 -18.79 -2.18
C TRP A 75 16.59 -19.65 -1.33
N ALA A 76 17.74 -19.13 -0.91
CA ALA A 76 18.69 -19.84 -0.07
C ALA A 76 18.07 -20.21 1.30
N ALA A 77 17.37 -19.28 1.94
CA ALA A 77 16.69 -19.53 3.20
C ALA A 77 15.68 -20.68 3.09
N ASN A 78 14.91 -20.73 2.01
CA ASN A 78 13.96 -21.81 1.76
C ASN A 78 14.67 -23.15 1.47
N ALA A 79 15.72 -23.14 0.65
CA ALA A 79 16.49 -24.33 0.30
C ALA A 79 17.15 -24.97 1.54
N PHE A 80 17.67 -24.15 2.45
CA PHE A 80 18.30 -24.63 3.69
C PHE A 80 17.31 -24.75 4.87
N LYS A 81 16.00 -24.60 4.63
CA LYS A 81 14.93 -24.68 5.64
C LYS A 81 15.21 -23.80 6.87
N VAL A 82 15.85 -22.66 6.67
CA VAL A 82 16.08 -21.67 7.72
C VAL A 82 14.69 -21.18 8.16
N LYS A 83 14.29 -21.50 9.39
CA LYS A 83 13.04 -20.98 9.95
C LYS A 83 13.15 -19.47 9.98
N GLY A 84 12.35 -18.81 9.12
CA GLY A 84 12.40 -17.38 8.95
C GLY A 84 12.13 -16.67 10.27
N GLN A 85 13.12 -15.98 10.77
CA GLN A 85 12.84 -14.75 11.48
C GLN A 85 12.27 -13.81 10.42
N SER A 86 11.20 -13.09 10.75
CA SER A 86 10.75 -12.00 9.92
C SER A 86 12.00 -11.19 9.58
N VAL A 87 12.36 -11.08 8.33
CA VAL A 87 13.34 -10.10 7.89
C VAL A 87 12.65 -8.78 8.15
N VAL A 88 12.79 -8.31 9.38
CA VAL A 88 12.31 -7.00 9.80
C VAL A 88 13.02 -6.06 8.87
N ALA A 89 12.22 -5.44 8.05
CA ALA A 89 12.71 -4.54 7.05
C ALA A 89 13.34 -3.36 7.77
N ASP A 90 14.64 -3.45 7.99
CA ASP A 90 15.43 -2.30 8.42
C ASP A 90 15.19 -1.17 7.42
N PRO A 91 14.70 0.00 7.85
CA PRO A 91 14.45 1.14 6.99
C PRO A 91 15.65 1.55 6.15
N GLU A 92 16.86 1.34 6.65
CA GLU A 92 18.10 1.68 5.93
C GLU A 92 18.33 0.81 4.70
N VAL A 93 17.77 -0.40 4.67
CA VAL A 93 18.05 -1.37 3.62
C VAL A 93 16.82 -1.86 2.84
N ASN A 94 15.61 -1.62 3.31
CA ASN A 94 14.40 -2.05 2.64
C ASN A 94 13.33 -0.96 2.56
N PRO A 95 12.94 -0.48 1.36
CA PRO A 95 11.90 0.53 1.17
C PRO A 95 10.49 0.09 1.59
N VAL A 96 10.18 -1.20 1.49
CA VAL A 96 8.87 -1.82 1.75
C VAL A 96 7.73 -1.13 1.00
N PRO A 97 7.53 -1.40 -0.30
CA PRO A 97 6.29 -1.03 -0.96
C PRO A 97 5.13 -1.74 -0.30
N TYR A 98 4.13 -0.97 0.14
CA TYR A 98 3.11 -1.46 1.06
C TYR A 98 1.68 -1.30 0.53
N GLY A 99 1.14 -0.10 0.56
CA GLY A 99 -0.16 0.23 0.00
C GLY A 99 -0.10 0.39 -1.51
N ILE A 100 -1.20 0.08 -2.19
CA ILE A 100 -1.39 0.32 -3.62
C ILE A 100 -2.86 0.64 -3.87
N ASP A 101 -3.13 1.56 -4.79
CA ASP A 101 -4.47 1.83 -5.29
C ASP A 101 -4.41 2.39 -6.72
N VAL A 102 -5.51 2.27 -7.44
CA VAL A 102 -5.63 2.74 -8.83
C VAL A 102 -6.55 3.96 -8.86
N ALA A 103 -6.03 5.06 -9.38
CA ALA A 103 -6.77 6.30 -9.50
C ALA A 103 -7.79 6.26 -10.66
N PRO A 104 -8.83 7.11 -10.64
CA PRO A 104 -9.81 7.18 -11.73
C PRO A 104 -9.21 7.48 -13.11
N ASP A 105 -8.05 8.12 -13.15
CA ASP A 105 -7.31 8.40 -14.40
C ASP A 105 -6.41 7.23 -14.86
N GLY A 106 -6.46 6.08 -14.18
CA GLY A 106 -5.71 4.88 -14.48
C GLY A 106 -4.27 4.87 -13.98
N ARG A 107 -3.79 5.93 -13.34
CA ARG A 107 -2.47 5.91 -12.69
C ARG A 107 -2.49 5.03 -11.45
N VAL A 108 -1.39 4.32 -11.22
CA VAL A 108 -1.26 3.38 -10.11
C VAL A 108 -0.37 3.98 -9.03
N TRP A 109 -0.96 4.24 -7.88
CA TRP A 109 -0.28 4.81 -6.73
C TRP A 109 0.16 3.72 -5.77
N PHE A 110 1.34 3.88 -5.16
CA PHE A 110 1.86 2.99 -4.13
C PHE A 110 2.55 3.78 -3.02
N SER A 111 2.69 3.17 -1.84
CA SER A 111 3.48 3.73 -0.74
C SER A 111 4.76 2.94 -0.54
N GLN A 112 5.87 3.62 -0.21
CA GLN A 112 7.08 3.00 0.35
C GLN A 112 7.13 3.31 1.84
N PHE A 113 6.69 2.35 2.65
CA PHE A 113 6.47 2.50 4.08
C PHE A 113 7.71 3.01 4.83
N ASN A 114 8.86 2.38 4.62
CA ASN A 114 10.09 2.72 5.31
C ASN A 114 10.77 3.98 4.76
N ASN A 115 10.42 4.39 3.55
CA ASN A 115 11.03 5.56 2.91
C ASN A 115 10.25 6.85 3.10
N SER A 116 9.09 6.82 3.76
CA SER A 116 8.20 7.98 3.87
C SER A 116 7.92 8.62 2.50
N ARG A 117 7.46 7.77 1.54
CA ARG A 117 7.19 8.18 0.17
C ARG A 117 5.88 7.60 -0.36
N LEU A 118 5.25 8.36 -1.21
CA LEU A 118 4.31 7.87 -2.21
C LEU A 118 5.03 7.76 -3.55
N GLY A 119 4.57 6.86 -4.38
CA GLY A 119 4.98 6.78 -5.77
C GLY A 119 3.79 6.61 -6.68
N VAL A 120 3.93 7.02 -7.92
CA VAL A 120 2.91 6.85 -8.96
C VAL A 120 3.54 6.28 -10.22
N ILE A 121 2.88 5.26 -10.77
CA ILE A 121 3.23 4.64 -12.07
C ILE A 121 2.21 5.13 -13.10
N THR A 122 2.70 5.55 -14.25
CA THR A 122 1.89 5.77 -15.44
C THR A 122 1.93 4.50 -16.30
N PRO A 123 0.88 3.66 -16.32
CA PRO A 123 0.95 2.34 -16.97
C PRO A 123 1.33 2.39 -18.44
N ALA A 124 0.83 3.39 -19.17
CA ALA A 124 1.08 3.52 -20.62
C ALA A 124 2.56 3.73 -20.98
N THR A 125 3.38 4.26 -20.08
CA THR A 125 4.78 4.59 -20.34
C THR A 125 5.76 3.85 -19.44
N GLY A 126 5.27 3.24 -18.35
CA GLY A 126 6.08 2.67 -17.29
C GLY A 126 6.81 3.71 -16.44
N ALA A 127 6.55 5.01 -16.65
CA ALA A 127 7.20 6.08 -15.89
C ALA A 127 6.79 6.03 -14.41
N ILE A 128 7.77 6.22 -13.53
CA ILE A 128 7.59 6.22 -12.07
C ILE A 128 8.04 7.56 -11.51
N GLU A 129 7.16 8.22 -10.78
CA GLU A 129 7.47 9.42 -10.02
C GLU A 129 7.39 9.12 -8.52
N MET A 130 8.32 9.69 -7.74
CA MET A 130 8.35 9.55 -6.27
C MET A 130 8.11 10.89 -5.59
N ILE A 131 7.30 10.88 -4.51
CA ILE A 131 6.89 12.05 -3.75
C ILE A 131 7.19 11.80 -2.28
N ASP A 132 8.03 12.63 -1.66
CA ASP A 132 8.29 12.54 -0.22
C ASP A 132 7.05 12.97 0.59
N THR A 133 6.70 12.19 1.62
CA THR A 133 5.62 12.55 2.53
C THR A 133 6.16 13.36 3.72
N PRO A 134 5.40 14.36 4.23
CA PRO A 134 5.79 15.11 5.43
C PRO A 134 5.59 14.32 6.73
N PHE A 135 5.33 13.02 6.64
CA PHE A 135 5.08 12.11 7.76
C PHE A 135 5.71 10.75 7.49
N PRO A 136 6.01 9.99 8.56
CA PRO A 136 6.59 8.66 8.42
C PRO A 136 5.53 7.59 8.11
N ALA A 137 6.00 6.46 7.61
CA ALA A 137 5.26 5.22 7.52
C ALA A 137 3.88 5.33 6.81
N PRO A 138 3.82 5.87 5.56
CA PRO A 138 2.60 5.85 4.76
C PRO A 138 2.18 4.41 4.52
N ARG A 139 0.96 4.06 4.98
CA ARG A 139 0.56 2.66 4.97
C ARG A 139 -0.48 2.36 3.88
N ARG A 140 -1.58 1.70 4.21
CA ARG A 140 -2.66 1.34 3.28
C ARG A 140 -3.57 2.53 3.05
N PHE A 141 -3.29 3.29 2.03
CA PHE A 141 -4.09 4.42 1.59
C PHE A 141 -5.22 4.00 0.64
N ARG A 142 -6.12 4.93 0.36
CA ARG A 142 -7.18 4.82 -0.64
C ARG A 142 -7.29 6.11 -1.44
N ILE A 143 -7.86 5.97 -2.63
CA ILE A 143 -8.11 7.08 -3.55
C ILE A 143 -9.63 7.24 -3.66
N ASP A 144 -10.11 8.47 -3.50
CA ASP A 144 -11.51 8.80 -3.66
C ASP A 144 -11.92 9.03 -5.13
N SER A 145 -13.20 9.34 -5.37
CA SER A 145 -13.73 9.55 -6.71
C SER A 145 -13.13 10.76 -7.45
N GLN A 146 -12.52 11.69 -6.71
CA GLN A 146 -11.85 12.88 -7.23
C GLN A 146 -10.36 12.64 -7.54
N GLY A 147 -9.84 11.45 -7.24
CA GLY A 147 -8.42 11.13 -7.40
C GLY A 147 -7.54 11.61 -6.25
N VAL A 148 -8.12 12.02 -5.13
CA VAL A 148 -7.41 12.44 -3.93
C VAL A 148 -7.03 11.21 -3.10
N LEU A 149 -5.80 11.19 -2.59
CA LEU A 149 -5.29 10.11 -1.74
C LEU A 149 -5.54 10.42 -0.27
N TRP A 150 -6.07 9.43 0.45
CA TRP A 150 -6.24 9.45 1.90
C TRP A 150 -5.23 8.47 2.51
N VAL A 151 -4.20 9.01 3.17
CA VAL A 151 -2.98 8.27 3.54
C VAL A 151 -2.79 8.26 5.06
N PRO A 152 -2.81 7.10 5.73
CA PRO A 152 -2.52 7.03 7.15
C PRO A 152 -1.02 7.16 7.42
N SER A 153 -0.66 7.96 8.45
CA SER A 153 0.63 7.89 9.13
C SER A 153 0.52 6.86 10.25
N TYR A 154 1.12 5.69 10.05
CA TYR A 154 0.80 4.51 10.87
C TYR A 154 1.02 4.70 12.37
N PHE A 155 2.11 5.40 12.77
CA PHE A 155 2.53 5.49 14.16
C PHE A 155 2.07 6.74 14.92
N GLU A 156 1.34 7.66 14.26
CA GLU A 156 1.17 9.03 14.81
C GLU A 156 -0.27 9.41 15.15
N GLY A 157 -1.23 8.49 15.07
CA GLY A 157 -2.65 8.83 15.27
C GLY A 157 -3.15 9.91 14.29
N LYS A 158 -2.68 9.86 13.05
CA LYS A 158 -2.95 10.85 12.01
C LYS A 158 -3.20 10.19 10.68
N PHE A 159 -3.87 10.91 9.79
CA PHE A 159 -3.91 10.61 8.36
C PHE A 159 -3.86 11.91 7.56
N PHE A 160 -3.59 11.78 6.28
CA PHE A 160 -3.36 12.93 5.40
C PHE A 160 -4.22 12.81 4.16
N ARG A 161 -4.76 13.95 3.73
CA ARG A 161 -5.26 14.15 2.38
C ARG A 161 -4.10 14.61 1.51
N PHE A 162 -3.85 13.92 0.41
CA PHE A 162 -2.91 14.36 -0.61
C PHE A 162 -3.65 14.58 -1.92
N ASP A 163 -3.51 15.79 -2.46
CA ASP A 163 -4.10 16.17 -3.75
C ASP A 163 -3.01 16.14 -4.83
N PRO A 164 -3.09 15.20 -5.78
CA PRO A 164 -2.08 15.10 -6.83
C PRO A 164 -1.99 16.31 -7.75
N ALA A 165 -3.08 17.10 -7.89
CA ALA A 165 -3.11 18.26 -8.76
C ALA A 165 -2.36 19.46 -8.17
N SER A 166 -2.56 19.74 -6.88
CA SER A 166 -1.85 20.81 -6.16
C SER A 166 -0.55 20.35 -5.53
N ARG A 167 -0.36 19.02 -5.37
CA ARG A 167 0.75 18.36 -4.65
C ARG A 167 0.78 18.73 -3.16
N GLU A 168 -0.33 19.11 -2.59
CA GLU A 168 -0.44 19.54 -1.19
C GLU A 168 -0.88 18.40 -0.29
N PHE A 169 -0.25 18.33 0.90
CA PHE A 169 -0.65 17.46 1.99
C PHE A 169 -1.42 18.28 3.05
N ARG A 170 -2.56 17.72 3.51
CA ARG A 170 -3.31 18.26 4.64
C ARG A 170 -3.44 17.21 5.74
N GLU A 171 -3.00 17.58 6.96
CA GLU A 171 -3.03 16.72 8.16
C GLU A 171 -4.41 16.71 8.81
N TYR A 172 -4.82 15.53 9.26
CA TYR A 172 -5.97 15.31 10.14
C TYR A 172 -5.55 14.43 11.31
N ARG A 173 -5.95 14.81 12.53
CA ARG A 173 -5.67 14.06 13.75
C ARG A 173 -6.86 13.21 14.14
N LEU A 174 -6.60 11.99 14.58
CA LEU A 174 -7.65 11.11 15.04
C LEU A 174 -8.26 11.63 16.35
N PRO A 175 -9.59 11.51 16.53
CA PRO A 175 -10.26 11.88 17.78
C PRO A 175 -9.87 10.96 18.94
N THR A 176 -9.33 9.78 18.66
CA THR A 176 -8.89 8.77 19.63
C THR A 176 -7.49 9.06 20.20
N GLY A 177 -6.79 10.03 19.65
CA GLY A 177 -5.51 10.53 20.16
C GLY A 177 -4.27 10.04 19.43
N ALA A 178 -3.13 10.63 19.78
CA ALA A 178 -1.85 10.43 19.10
C ALA A 178 -1.26 9.01 19.28
N GLY A 179 -1.70 8.27 20.28
CA GLY A 179 -1.26 6.88 20.52
C GLY A 179 -2.03 5.84 19.70
N ASP A 180 -3.03 6.25 18.95
CA ASP A 180 -3.76 5.33 18.09
C ASP A 180 -3.02 5.09 16.77
N MET A 181 -3.26 3.92 16.18
CA MET A 181 -2.63 3.54 14.91
C MET A 181 -3.71 3.26 13.85
N VAL A 182 -3.57 3.89 12.69
CA VAL A 182 -4.41 3.59 11.53
C VAL A 182 -3.74 2.52 10.68
N TYR A 183 -4.20 1.29 10.81
CA TYR A 183 -3.68 0.18 9.99
C TYR A 183 -4.16 0.25 8.55
N ALA A 184 -5.44 0.54 8.36
CA ALA A 184 -6.08 0.61 7.06
C ALA A 184 -7.22 1.63 7.08
N LEU A 185 -7.59 2.09 5.90
CA LEU A 185 -8.78 2.89 5.67
C LEU A 185 -9.54 2.42 4.43
N ALA A 186 -10.80 2.81 4.34
CA ALA A 186 -11.67 2.59 3.19
C ALA A 186 -12.39 3.90 2.84
N ILE A 187 -12.75 4.02 1.57
CA ILE A 187 -13.60 5.12 1.09
C ILE A 187 -14.97 4.54 0.78
N ASP A 188 -16.02 5.17 1.30
CA ASP A 188 -17.38 4.87 0.87
C ASP A 188 -17.62 5.49 -0.51
N ARG A 189 -17.82 4.65 -1.51
CA ARG A 189 -17.96 5.09 -2.91
C ARG A 189 -19.25 5.88 -3.20
N ARG A 190 -20.18 5.93 -2.24
CA ARG A 190 -21.45 6.67 -2.40
C ARG A 190 -21.29 8.17 -2.16
N ASP A 191 -20.37 8.54 -1.27
CA ASP A 191 -20.26 9.91 -0.77
C ASP A 191 -18.82 10.38 -0.47
N ASP A 192 -17.82 9.54 -0.79
CA ASP A 192 -16.38 9.76 -0.54
C ASP A 192 -16.01 9.98 0.94
N THR A 193 -16.86 9.51 1.87
CA THR A 193 -16.47 9.52 3.28
C THR A 193 -15.39 8.49 3.59
N VAL A 194 -14.54 8.82 4.56
CA VAL A 194 -13.37 8.02 4.91
C VAL A 194 -13.64 7.21 6.19
N TRP A 195 -13.44 5.92 6.12
CA TRP A 195 -13.55 5.01 7.25
C TRP A 195 -12.17 4.49 7.64
N LEU A 196 -11.80 4.65 8.91
CA LEU A 196 -10.49 4.27 9.44
C LEU A 196 -10.65 3.29 10.61
N CYS A 197 -9.67 2.40 10.77
CA CYS A 197 -9.59 1.58 11.98
C CYS A 197 -8.71 2.27 13.03
N GLY A 198 -9.22 2.41 14.26
CA GLY A 198 -8.42 2.76 15.42
C GLY A 198 -7.89 1.48 16.08
N THR A 199 -6.67 1.07 15.72
CA THR A 199 -6.12 -0.25 16.09
C THR A 199 -5.89 -0.37 17.59
N ASN A 200 -5.46 0.71 18.27
CA ASN A 200 -5.21 0.71 19.71
C ASN A 200 -6.43 1.14 20.55
N SER A 201 -7.46 1.65 19.91
CA SER A 201 -8.68 2.14 20.59
C SER A 201 -9.90 1.24 20.39
N ASP A 202 -9.76 0.14 19.63
CA ASP A 202 -10.85 -0.77 19.27
C ASP A 202 -12.05 -0.02 18.66
N THR A 203 -11.77 0.87 17.71
CA THR A 203 -12.79 1.73 17.11
C THR A 203 -12.83 1.66 15.60
N LEU A 204 -14.01 1.91 15.05
CA LEU A 204 -14.17 2.40 13.68
C LEU A 204 -14.37 3.92 13.75
N ILE A 205 -13.65 4.64 12.92
CA ILE A 205 -13.68 6.09 12.84
C ILE A 205 -14.19 6.46 11.46
N HIS A 206 -15.28 7.20 11.42
CA HIS A 206 -15.84 7.80 10.23
C HIS A 206 -15.43 9.27 10.14
N PHE A 207 -14.99 9.70 8.99
CA PHE A 207 -14.62 11.09 8.69
C PHE A 207 -15.36 11.57 7.44
N ASP A 208 -16.08 12.67 7.54
CA ASP A 208 -16.72 13.35 6.40
C ASP A 208 -15.81 14.49 5.92
N PRO A 209 -15.18 14.38 4.73
CA PRO A 209 -14.28 15.40 4.20
C PRO A 209 -14.93 16.76 3.93
N ARG A 210 -16.25 16.81 3.72
CA ARG A 210 -16.98 18.05 3.40
C ARG A 210 -17.21 18.92 4.63
N THR A 211 -17.42 18.27 5.78
CA THR A 211 -17.70 18.95 7.06
C THR A 211 -16.52 18.89 8.02
N GLU A 212 -15.51 18.08 7.70
CA GLU A 212 -14.34 17.76 8.53
C GLU A 212 -14.72 17.21 9.92
N ARG A 213 -15.84 16.52 9.99
CA ARG A 213 -16.34 15.94 11.24
C ARG A 213 -16.02 14.47 11.36
N PHE A 214 -15.72 14.06 12.58
CA PHE A 214 -15.53 12.68 12.96
C PHE A 214 -16.73 12.11 13.68
N SER A 215 -16.99 10.82 13.47
CA SER A 215 -17.84 9.98 14.32
C SER A 215 -17.06 8.73 14.69
N THR A 216 -17.08 8.34 15.95
CA THR A 216 -16.32 7.19 16.45
C THR A 216 -17.28 6.12 16.98
N TYR A 217 -17.05 4.88 16.58
CA TYR A 217 -17.84 3.71 16.94
C TYR A 217 -16.96 2.72 17.68
N LEU A 218 -17.28 2.43 18.94
CA LEU A 218 -16.58 1.38 19.70
C LEU A 218 -16.96 0.01 19.17
N LEU A 219 -15.99 -0.87 19.01
CA LEU A 219 -16.24 -2.26 18.67
C LEU A 219 -16.81 -3.01 19.90
N PRO A 220 -17.68 -4.01 19.71
CA PRO A 220 -18.36 -4.69 20.81
C PRO A 220 -17.45 -5.61 21.63
N SER A 221 -16.31 -6.01 21.07
CA SER A 221 -15.31 -6.84 21.75
C SER A 221 -14.05 -6.01 22.01
N ARG A 222 -13.77 -5.76 23.29
CA ARG A 222 -12.43 -5.27 23.67
C ARG A 222 -11.51 -6.47 23.83
N VAL A 223 -10.41 -6.47 23.13
CA VAL A 223 -9.34 -7.45 23.30
C VAL A 223 -8.47 -7.04 24.49
#